data_7b7b6179d478542af0a8bd4230fdcbf2
#
_entry.id   7b7b6179d478542af0a8bd4230fdcbf2
#
_cell.length_a   1.000
_cell.length_b   1.000
_cell.length_c   1.000
_cell.angle_alpha   90.00
_cell.angle_beta   90.00
_cell.angle_gamma   90.00
#
_symmetry.space_group_name_H-M   'P 1'
#
loop_
_entity.id
_entity.type
_entity.pdbx_description
1 polymer ?
#
loop_
_entity_poly.entity_id
_entity_poly.type
_entity_poly.pdbx_seq_one_letter_code
_entity_poly.pdbx_strand_id
1 'polypeptide(L)'
;MTTVPRVLLTGAAGRVGTALWQGWEAADRFDLTLTDCNPIEGARSRTEIGALDDYAFVKKICADHDTLVHLAYRGPANVGQDTLEFTDIGLSMRLFHCACAAGIEKIVLASTNHVTGWNEHLSDPPVFSTPEQIVPDGWYGAMKGMAEVAGRNLVNTEDMRFISIRIGTFSGKSDVSSLRLCSTLLTPRDAVQLFGLAIEYEGPHKFFITYGASNNIDGDHRGFLDISPGIKEFGYQPQDHIAAERHRFQ
;
A
#
# COMPACT_ATOMS: atom_id res chain seq x y z
N MET A 1 -22.91 18.07 4.24
CA MET A 1 -21.49 18.40 4.01
C MET A 1 -20.73 17.12 4.29
N THR A 2 -20.08 16.55 3.30
CA THR A 2 -19.18 15.42 3.53
C THR A 2 -17.99 15.92 4.33
N THR A 3 -17.77 15.37 5.51
CA THR A 3 -16.58 15.69 6.32
C THR A 3 -15.34 15.22 5.60
N VAL A 4 -14.27 16.03 5.61
CA VAL A 4 -12.97 15.64 5.07
C VAL A 4 -12.44 14.47 5.90
N PRO A 5 -12.05 13.33 5.30
CA PRO A 5 -11.56 12.18 6.05
C PRO A 5 -10.28 12.53 6.84
N ARG A 6 -10.25 12.13 8.11
CA ARG A 6 -9.06 12.24 9.00
C ARG A 6 -8.21 10.99 8.82
N VAL A 7 -7.02 11.17 8.27
CA VAL A 7 -6.16 10.06 7.82
C VAL A 7 -4.87 10.02 8.63
N LEU A 8 -4.63 8.89 9.29
CA LEU A 8 -3.34 8.55 9.89
C LEU A 8 -2.48 7.84 8.85
N LEU A 9 -1.34 8.41 8.47
CA LEU A 9 -0.37 7.82 7.55
C LEU A 9 0.88 7.38 8.30
N THR A 10 1.17 6.09 8.38
CA THR A 10 2.40 5.56 8.97
C THR A 10 3.44 5.25 7.91
N GLY A 11 4.73 5.39 8.22
CA GLY A 11 5.80 5.27 7.24
C GLY A 11 5.91 6.51 6.34
N ALA A 12 5.55 7.67 6.87
CA ALA A 12 5.43 8.91 6.12
C ALA A 12 6.77 9.46 5.63
N ALA A 13 7.89 9.17 6.29
CA ALA A 13 9.24 9.52 5.83
C ALA A 13 9.79 8.59 4.75
N GLY A 14 9.09 7.48 4.45
CA GLY A 14 9.45 6.53 3.39
C GLY A 14 9.12 7.09 1.99
N ARG A 15 9.71 6.45 0.94
CA ARG A 15 9.51 6.89 -0.46
C ARG A 15 8.04 6.96 -0.88
N VAL A 16 7.25 5.92 -0.58
CA VAL A 16 5.81 5.91 -0.88
C VAL A 16 5.10 6.96 -0.04
N GLY A 17 5.33 6.98 1.28
CA GLY A 17 4.71 7.94 2.19
C GLY A 17 4.90 9.37 1.77
N THR A 18 6.15 9.76 1.47
CA THR A 18 6.49 11.11 1.00
C THR A 18 5.72 11.49 -0.27
N ALA A 19 5.65 10.60 -1.25
CA ALA A 19 4.90 10.88 -2.48
C ALA A 19 3.40 11.07 -2.21
N LEU A 20 2.81 10.23 -1.34
CA LEU A 20 1.39 10.28 -1.02
C LEU A 20 1.01 11.58 -0.30
N TRP A 21 1.67 11.89 0.83
CA TRP A 21 1.28 13.08 1.59
C TRP A 21 1.57 14.38 0.83
N GLN A 22 2.67 14.46 0.07
CA GLN A 22 2.94 15.64 -0.76
C GLN A 22 1.83 15.86 -1.80
N GLY A 23 1.40 14.80 -2.49
CA GLY A 23 0.32 14.90 -3.46
C GLY A 23 -1.03 15.26 -2.83
N TRP A 24 -1.34 14.70 -1.66
CA TRP A 24 -2.60 14.99 -0.96
C TRP A 24 -2.62 16.38 -0.32
N GLU A 25 -1.50 16.85 0.25
CA GLU A 25 -1.37 18.21 0.74
C GLU A 25 -1.48 19.25 -0.37
N ALA A 26 -0.89 18.98 -1.55
CA ALA A 26 -0.99 19.89 -2.69
C ALA A 26 -2.43 20.07 -3.18
N ALA A 27 -3.28 19.05 -2.97
CA ALA A 27 -4.70 19.05 -3.33
C ALA A 27 -5.64 19.38 -2.16
N ASP A 28 -5.13 19.61 -0.95
CA ASP A 28 -5.91 19.78 0.29
C ASP A 28 -6.99 18.69 0.46
N ARG A 29 -6.63 17.42 0.13
CA ARG A 29 -7.60 16.32 -0.07
C ARG A 29 -8.07 15.69 1.23
N PHE A 30 -7.20 15.61 2.25
CA PHE A 30 -7.45 14.92 3.52
C PHE A 30 -6.95 15.75 4.71
N ASP A 31 -7.53 15.52 5.89
CA ASP A 31 -6.95 15.96 7.16
C ASP A 31 -5.92 14.92 7.62
N LEU A 32 -4.63 15.23 7.42
CA LEU A 32 -3.53 14.28 7.57
C LEU A 32 -2.85 14.39 8.92
N THR A 33 -2.61 13.23 9.54
CA THR A 33 -1.58 13.05 10.56
C THR A 33 -0.53 12.08 10.03
N LEU A 34 0.72 12.55 9.97
CA LEU A 34 1.85 11.82 9.42
C LEU A 34 2.70 11.26 10.55
N THR A 35 3.04 9.97 10.50
CA THR A 35 3.91 9.37 11.52
C THR A 35 5.01 8.51 10.93
N ASP A 36 6.18 8.60 11.53
CA ASP A 36 7.37 7.78 11.23
C ASP A 36 8.29 7.75 12.45
N CYS A 37 9.24 6.83 12.49
CA CYS A 37 10.36 6.87 13.45
C CYS A 37 11.47 7.86 13.04
N ASN A 38 11.47 8.29 11.79
CA ASN A 38 12.37 9.30 11.26
C ASN A 38 11.67 10.66 11.11
N PRO A 39 12.42 11.78 11.11
CA PRO A 39 11.87 13.11 10.82
C PRO A 39 11.14 13.16 9.48
N ILE A 40 10.03 13.89 9.43
CA ILE A 40 9.23 14.15 8.23
C ILE A 40 9.41 15.62 7.88
N GLU A 41 10.26 15.88 6.90
CA GLU A 41 10.62 17.25 6.54
C GLU A 41 9.67 17.84 5.49
N GLY A 42 9.34 19.13 5.64
CA GLY A 42 8.57 19.89 4.66
C GLY A 42 7.06 19.65 4.68
N ALA A 43 6.54 18.81 5.57
CA ALA A 43 5.11 18.59 5.72
C ALA A 43 4.40 19.80 6.34
N ARG A 44 3.22 20.14 5.84
CA ARG A 44 2.31 21.14 6.43
C ARG A 44 1.36 20.49 7.44
N SER A 45 1.06 19.22 7.26
CA SER A 45 0.18 18.42 8.10
C SER A 45 0.78 18.16 9.48
N ARG A 46 -0.06 17.74 10.42
CA ARG A 46 0.39 17.31 11.74
C ARG A 46 1.38 16.14 11.61
N THR A 47 2.50 16.22 12.32
CA THR A 47 3.50 15.16 12.38
C THR A 47 3.65 14.63 13.81
N GLU A 48 3.75 13.30 13.93
CA GLU A 48 3.99 12.60 15.19
C GLU A 48 5.18 11.64 15.00
N ILE A 49 6.30 11.95 15.62
CA ILE A 49 7.53 11.15 15.49
C ILE A 49 7.61 10.15 16.65
N GLY A 50 7.72 8.88 16.30
CA GLY A 50 7.83 7.79 17.28
C GLY A 50 7.83 6.42 16.61
N ALA A 51 8.11 5.40 17.41
CA ALA A 51 8.23 4.02 16.92
C ALA A 51 6.98 3.19 17.24
N LEU A 52 6.61 2.29 16.32
CA LEU A 52 5.43 1.42 16.47
C LEU A 52 5.61 0.32 17.53
N ASP A 53 6.79 0.15 18.12
CA ASP A 53 7.04 -0.72 19.26
C ASP A 53 6.65 -0.06 20.59
N ASP A 54 6.52 1.25 20.65
CA ASP A 54 5.94 1.96 21.80
C ASP A 54 4.40 1.88 21.78
N TYR A 55 3.84 1.07 22.67
CA TYR A 55 2.39 0.87 22.75
C TYR A 55 1.61 2.13 23.11
N ALA A 56 2.16 2.97 23.99
CA ALA A 56 1.52 4.22 24.39
C ALA A 56 1.47 5.21 23.22
N PHE A 57 2.55 5.28 22.47
CA PHE A 57 2.62 6.08 21.24
C PHE A 57 1.59 5.58 20.21
N VAL A 58 1.53 4.27 19.93
CA VAL A 58 0.59 3.70 18.95
C VAL A 58 -0.86 4.00 19.34
N LYS A 59 -1.22 3.84 20.63
CA LYS A 59 -2.56 4.23 21.11
C LYS A 59 -2.86 5.70 20.90
N LYS A 60 -1.89 6.57 21.18
CA LYS A 60 -2.03 8.03 21.01
C LYS A 60 -2.29 8.39 19.55
N ILE A 61 -1.49 7.86 18.61
CA ILE A 61 -1.61 8.24 17.19
C ILE A 61 -2.86 7.67 16.52
N CYS A 62 -3.44 6.57 17.02
CA CYS A 62 -4.68 6.04 16.47
C CYS A 62 -5.92 6.85 16.84
N ALA A 63 -5.86 7.70 17.88
CA ALA A 63 -7.01 8.48 18.32
C ALA A 63 -7.44 9.52 17.26
N ASP A 64 -8.76 9.72 17.15
CA ASP A 64 -9.37 10.79 16.34
C ASP A 64 -9.14 10.70 14.82
N HIS A 65 -8.98 9.48 14.28
CA HIS A 65 -8.86 9.24 12.83
C HIS A 65 -9.96 8.33 12.31
N ASP A 66 -10.32 8.50 11.04
CA ASP A 66 -11.33 7.69 10.34
C ASP A 66 -10.67 6.56 9.55
N THR A 67 -9.47 6.82 9.02
CA THR A 67 -8.73 5.88 8.17
C THR A 67 -7.26 5.80 8.57
N LEU A 68 -6.74 4.57 8.61
CA LEU A 68 -5.30 4.28 8.73
C LEU A 68 -4.75 3.87 7.37
N VAL A 69 -3.72 4.58 6.88
CA VAL A 69 -2.88 4.15 5.75
C VAL A 69 -1.56 3.63 6.30
N HIS A 70 -1.36 2.32 6.20
CA HIS A 70 -0.20 1.66 6.79
C HIS A 70 0.87 1.33 5.76
N LEU A 71 1.95 2.13 5.76
CA LEU A 71 3.12 1.95 4.88
C LEU A 71 4.38 1.54 5.66
N ALA A 72 4.41 1.77 6.99
CA ALA A 72 5.59 1.53 7.80
C ALA A 72 6.06 0.08 7.69
N TYR A 73 7.33 -0.07 7.32
CA TYR A 73 7.99 -1.37 7.19
C TYR A 73 9.51 -1.16 7.26
N ARG A 74 10.20 -1.91 8.12
CA ARG A 74 11.66 -1.77 8.30
C ARG A 74 12.47 -2.39 7.17
N GLY A 75 11.88 -3.33 6.44
CA GLY A 75 12.49 -3.99 5.30
C GLY A 75 13.53 -5.07 5.67
N PRO A 76 13.76 -6.04 4.76
CA PRO A 76 14.76 -7.08 4.98
C PRO A 76 16.21 -6.56 4.91
N ALA A 77 16.42 -5.32 4.44
CA ALA A 77 17.76 -4.74 4.30
C ALA A 77 18.52 -4.54 5.63
N ASN A 78 17.81 -4.58 6.76
CA ASN A 78 18.38 -4.46 8.09
C ASN A 78 18.45 -5.80 8.84
N VAL A 79 18.03 -6.89 8.20
CA VAL A 79 18.11 -8.23 8.76
C VAL A 79 19.42 -8.83 8.28
N GLY A 80 20.40 -8.97 9.17
CA GLY A 80 21.62 -9.72 8.87
C GLY A 80 21.26 -11.15 8.43
N GLN A 81 22.12 -11.79 7.64
CA GLN A 81 21.85 -13.14 7.09
C GLN A 81 21.58 -14.20 8.18
N ASP A 82 21.90 -13.89 9.43
CA ASP A 82 21.81 -14.82 10.57
C ASP A 82 20.62 -14.55 11.52
N THR A 83 19.84 -13.50 11.30
CA THR A 83 18.69 -13.15 12.15
C THR A 83 17.48 -12.75 11.31
N LEU A 84 16.50 -13.65 11.23
CA LEU A 84 15.16 -13.35 10.70
C LEU A 84 14.35 -12.68 11.82
N GLU A 85 14.20 -11.36 11.75
CA GLU A 85 13.32 -10.64 12.65
C GLU A 85 11.93 -10.48 12.01
N PHE A 86 10.94 -11.09 12.60
CA PHE A 86 9.52 -10.95 12.22
C PHE A 86 8.84 -9.77 12.95
N THR A 87 9.60 -8.80 13.37
CA THR A 87 9.13 -7.66 14.19
C THR A 87 8.02 -6.89 13.50
N ASP A 88 8.11 -6.68 12.18
CA ASP A 88 7.12 -5.90 11.43
C ASP A 88 5.72 -6.51 11.44
N ILE A 89 5.59 -7.83 11.50
CA ILE A 89 4.28 -8.49 11.64
C ILE A 89 3.65 -8.10 12.99
N GLY A 90 4.42 -8.24 14.07
CA GLY A 90 3.95 -7.89 15.42
C GLY A 90 3.57 -6.41 15.55
N LEU A 91 4.35 -5.53 14.91
CA LEU A 91 4.06 -4.08 14.88
C LEU A 91 2.79 -3.78 14.11
N SER A 92 2.59 -4.40 12.94
CA SER A 92 1.37 -4.24 12.14
C SER A 92 0.14 -4.76 12.90
N MET A 93 0.22 -5.94 13.54
CA MET A 93 -0.87 -6.51 14.36
C MET A 93 -1.25 -5.58 15.51
N ARG A 94 -0.25 -5.04 16.22
CA ARG A 94 -0.45 -4.06 17.30
C ARG A 94 -1.15 -2.81 16.81
N LEU A 95 -0.66 -2.25 15.70
CA LEU A 95 -1.25 -1.05 15.09
C LEU A 95 -2.70 -1.29 14.67
N PHE A 96 -2.99 -2.41 14.02
CA PHE A 96 -4.35 -2.77 13.61
C PHE A 96 -5.29 -2.93 14.81
N HIS A 97 -4.83 -3.61 15.87
CA HIS A 97 -5.60 -3.73 17.10
C HIS A 97 -5.89 -2.37 17.74
N CYS A 98 -4.90 -1.48 17.83
CA CYS A 98 -5.09 -0.13 18.36
C CYS A 98 -6.00 0.72 17.47
N ALA A 99 -5.92 0.57 16.16
CA ALA A 99 -6.79 1.26 15.21
C ALA A 99 -8.26 0.86 15.42
N CYS A 100 -8.55 -0.44 15.54
CA CYS A 100 -9.90 -0.92 15.87
C CYS A 100 -10.39 -0.39 17.21
N ALA A 101 -9.56 -0.48 18.25
CA ALA A 101 -9.92 0.00 19.59
C ALA A 101 -10.15 1.52 19.65
N ALA A 102 -9.56 2.29 18.74
CA ALA A 102 -9.76 3.73 18.61
C ALA A 102 -10.98 4.10 17.73
N GLY A 103 -11.64 3.12 17.11
CA GLY A 103 -12.79 3.35 16.24
C GLY A 103 -12.43 3.75 14.81
N ILE A 104 -11.21 3.46 14.35
CA ILE A 104 -10.85 3.63 12.93
C ILE A 104 -11.69 2.65 12.09
N GLU A 105 -12.38 3.17 11.10
CA GLU A 105 -13.35 2.42 10.29
C GLU A 105 -12.73 1.75 9.07
N LYS A 106 -11.54 2.21 8.64
CA LYS A 106 -10.87 1.74 7.43
C LYS A 106 -9.36 1.63 7.59
N ILE A 107 -8.80 0.52 7.13
CA ILE A 107 -7.34 0.34 6.99
C ILE A 107 -7.00 0.15 5.51
N VAL A 108 -6.07 0.96 5.00
CA VAL A 108 -5.46 0.80 3.68
C VAL A 108 -4.01 0.35 3.90
N LEU A 109 -3.73 -0.90 3.52
CA LEU A 109 -2.39 -1.51 3.65
C LEU A 109 -1.60 -1.34 2.35
N ALA A 110 -0.39 -0.80 2.45
CA ALA A 110 0.62 -0.97 1.41
C ALA A 110 1.21 -2.39 1.49
N SER A 111 0.67 -3.28 0.69
CA SER A 111 1.17 -4.62 0.47
C SER A 111 2.14 -4.65 -0.72
N THR A 112 2.43 -5.79 -1.28
CA THR A 112 3.41 -5.98 -2.34
C THR A 112 3.01 -7.09 -3.30
N ASN A 113 3.40 -6.97 -4.58
CA ASN A 113 3.29 -8.07 -5.53
C ASN A 113 4.07 -9.33 -5.11
N HIS A 114 5.08 -9.20 -4.23
CA HIS A 114 5.82 -10.34 -3.67
C HIS A 114 4.96 -11.29 -2.84
N VAL A 115 3.74 -10.91 -2.42
CA VAL A 115 2.75 -11.81 -1.81
C VAL A 115 2.36 -12.94 -2.76
N THR A 116 2.42 -12.70 -4.06
CA THR A 116 2.14 -13.64 -5.14
C THR A 116 3.34 -13.83 -6.08
N GLY A 117 4.52 -13.41 -5.63
CA GLY A 117 5.72 -13.31 -6.47
C GLY A 117 6.18 -14.64 -7.08
N TRP A 118 5.90 -15.77 -6.42
CA TRP A 118 6.21 -17.09 -6.95
C TRP A 118 5.52 -17.39 -8.29
N ASN A 119 4.42 -16.71 -8.61
CA ASN A 119 3.74 -16.87 -9.89
C ASN A 119 4.62 -16.47 -11.10
N GLU A 120 5.65 -15.64 -10.90
CA GLU A 120 6.64 -15.34 -11.96
C GLU A 120 7.39 -16.60 -12.44
N HIS A 121 7.41 -17.68 -11.64
CA HIS A 121 8.06 -18.94 -11.94
C HIS A 121 7.11 -20.05 -12.43
N LEU A 122 5.78 -19.84 -12.34
CA LEU A 122 4.80 -20.90 -12.63
C LEU A 122 4.28 -20.88 -14.05
N SER A 123 4.39 -19.79 -14.77
CA SER A 123 3.90 -19.64 -16.15
C SER A 123 4.73 -18.65 -16.96
N ASP A 124 4.70 -18.84 -18.29
CA ASP A 124 5.30 -17.91 -19.27
C ASP A 124 4.24 -17.61 -20.35
N PRO A 125 3.77 -16.36 -20.49
CA PRO A 125 4.04 -15.23 -19.61
C PRO A 125 3.45 -15.42 -18.20
N PRO A 126 4.05 -14.80 -17.17
CA PRO A 126 3.51 -14.85 -15.82
C PRO A 126 2.16 -14.14 -15.75
N VAL A 127 1.24 -14.70 -14.96
CA VAL A 127 -0.10 -14.12 -14.72
C VAL A 127 -0.32 -13.96 -13.23
N PHE A 128 -0.57 -12.75 -12.81
CA PHE A 128 -0.89 -12.39 -11.44
C PHE A 128 -2.35 -11.94 -11.37
N SER A 129 -3.23 -12.88 -11.11
CA SER A 129 -4.60 -12.52 -10.77
C SER A 129 -4.72 -12.37 -9.24
N THR A 130 -5.50 -11.39 -8.85
CA THR A 130 -6.01 -11.33 -7.48
C THR A 130 -7.07 -12.44 -7.34
N PRO A 131 -7.61 -12.64 -6.23
CA PRO A 131 -7.43 -11.89 -5.00
C PRO A 131 -6.89 -12.70 -3.83
N GLU A 132 -6.91 -14.01 -3.87
CA GLU A 132 -6.88 -14.78 -2.63
C GLU A 132 -5.65 -15.68 -2.50
N GLN A 133 -4.88 -15.80 -3.57
CA GLN A 133 -3.71 -16.65 -3.57
C GLN A 133 -2.52 -15.94 -2.90
N ILE A 134 -2.00 -16.54 -1.84
CA ILE A 134 -0.76 -16.14 -1.18
C ILE A 134 0.30 -17.17 -1.55
N VAL A 135 1.20 -16.83 -2.48
CA VAL A 135 2.30 -17.66 -2.97
C VAL A 135 3.57 -16.79 -3.04
N PRO A 136 4.15 -16.45 -1.88
CA PRO A 136 5.24 -15.50 -1.80
C PRO A 136 6.53 -16.06 -2.40
N ASP A 137 7.36 -15.17 -2.94
CA ASP A 137 8.69 -15.48 -3.47
C ASP A 137 9.82 -15.27 -2.43
N GLY A 138 9.47 -14.88 -1.22
CA GLY A 138 10.41 -14.66 -0.12
C GLY A 138 9.72 -14.20 1.16
N TRP A 139 10.53 -14.02 2.22
CA TRP A 139 10.02 -13.65 3.54
C TRP A 139 9.29 -12.31 3.57
N TYR A 140 9.73 -11.35 2.76
CA TYR A 140 9.04 -10.06 2.64
C TYR A 140 7.59 -10.24 2.17
N GLY A 141 7.40 -10.98 1.07
CA GLY A 141 6.08 -11.31 0.56
C GLY A 141 5.24 -12.09 1.57
N ALA A 142 5.85 -13.08 2.26
CA ALA A 142 5.19 -13.86 3.30
C ALA A 142 4.67 -12.98 4.45
N MET A 143 5.51 -12.07 4.97
CA MET A 143 5.11 -11.15 6.06
C MET A 143 3.98 -10.21 5.64
N LYS A 144 4.04 -9.65 4.42
CA LYS A 144 2.94 -8.81 3.91
C LYS A 144 1.66 -9.62 3.70
N GLY A 145 1.77 -10.87 3.25
CA GLY A 145 0.62 -11.80 3.17
C GLY A 145 0.00 -12.08 4.54
N MET A 146 0.80 -12.24 5.59
CA MET A 146 0.28 -12.39 6.96
C MET A 146 -0.47 -11.14 7.43
N ALA A 147 -0.02 -9.94 7.05
CA ALA A 147 -0.75 -8.70 7.35
C ALA A 147 -2.11 -8.65 6.60
N GLU A 148 -2.19 -9.14 5.36
CA GLU A 148 -3.46 -9.28 4.64
C GLU A 148 -4.41 -10.28 5.32
N VAL A 149 -3.89 -11.42 5.79
CA VAL A 149 -4.68 -12.40 6.56
C VAL A 149 -5.20 -11.80 7.87
N ALA A 150 -4.38 -11.01 8.57
CA ALA A 150 -4.83 -10.26 9.76
C ALA A 150 -5.94 -9.28 9.42
N GLY A 151 -5.81 -8.54 8.30
CA GLY A 151 -6.86 -7.64 7.82
C GLY A 151 -8.16 -8.37 7.50
N ARG A 152 -8.10 -9.56 6.90
CA ARG A 152 -9.28 -10.41 6.68
C ARG A 152 -9.94 -10.80 8.00
N ASN A 153 -9.14 -11.18 9.01
CA ASN A 153 -9.68 -11.49 10.33
C ASN A 153 -10.41 -10.29 10.94
N LEU A 154 -9.82 -9.09 10.86
CA LEU A 154 -10.45 -7.87 11.38
C LEU A 154 -11.81 -7.59 10.73
N VAL A 155 -11.90 -7.70 9.42
CA VAL A 155 -13.17 -7.51 8.70
C VAL A 155 -14.23 -8.54 9.11
N ASN A 156 -13.82 -9.75 9.52
CA ASN A 156 -14.74 -10.79 9.97
C ASN A 156 -15.20 -10.61 11.42
N THR A 157 -14.39 -9.95 12.26
CA THR A 157 -14.63 -9.83 13.70
C THR A 157 -15.05 -8.42 14.12
N GLU A 158 -14.71 -7.41 13.33
CA GLU A 158 -14.95 -6.00 13.60
C GLU A 158 -15.77 -5.35 12.48
N ASP A 159 -16.47 -4.28 12.78
CA ASP A 159 -17.19 -3.49 11.76
C ASP A 159 -16.27 -2.48 11.10
N MET A 160 -15.38 -2.97 10.24
CA MET A 160 -14.40 -2.15 9.53
C MET A 160 -14.16 -2.60 8.09
N ARG A 161 -13.46 -1.77 7.34
CA ARG A 161 -12.99 -2.06 5.98
C ARG A 161 -11.49 -2.28 5.97
N PHE A 162 -11.02 -3.21 5.17
CA PHE A 162 -9.60 -3.44 4.95
C PHE A 162 -9.31 -3.54 3.45
N ILE A 163 -8.48 -2.63 2.95
CA ILE A 163 -8.08 -2.57 1.55
C ILE A 163 -6.58 -2.81 1.47
N SER A 164 -6.17 -3.83 0.72
CA SER A 164 -4.76 -4.11 0.46
C SER A 164 -4.39 -3.71 -0.96
N ILE A 165 -3.38 -2.86 -1.09
CA ILE A 165 -2.79 -2.50 -2.37
C ILE A 165 -1.45 -3.22 -2.49
N ARG A 166 -1.40 -4.27 -3.31
CA ARG A 166 -0.18 -5.00 -3.65
C ARG A 166 0.63 -4.18 -4.65
N ILE A 167 1.47 -3.29 -4.14
CA ILE A 167 2.32 -2.43 -4.96
C ILE A 167 3.26 -3.32 -5.81
N GLY A 168 3.35 -3.04 -7.11
CA GLY A 168 4.32 -3.67 -7.99
C GLY A 168 5.74 -3.19 -7.67
N THR A 169 6.19 -2.15 -8.33
CA THR A 169 7.50 -1.53 -8.06
C THR A 169 7.31 -0.03 -7.84
N PHE A 170 7.83 0.51 -6.73
CA PHE A 170 7.82 1.94 -6.47
C PHE A 170 9.24 2.45 -6.22
N SER A 171 9.77 3.22 -7.16
CA SER A 171 11.11 3.82 -7.08
C SER A 171 11.11 5.28 -6.63
N GLY A 172 9.94 5.92 -6.55
CA GLY A 172 9.78 7.37 -6.40
C GLY A 172 10.02 8.15 -7.70
N LYS A 173 10.21 7.43 -8.82
CA LYS A 173 10.42 8.00 -10.16
C LYS A 173 9.41 7.41 -11.15
N SER A 174 9.20 8.11 -12.26
CA SER A 174 8.34 7.65 -13.35
C SER A 174 9.12 7.00 -14.51
N ASP A 175 10.43 6.81 -14.36
CA ASP A 175 11.28 6.24 -15.41
C ASP A 175 11.15 4.72 -15.49
N VAL A 176 10.86 4.22 -16.69
CA VAL A 176 10.82 2.80 -17.01
C VAL A 176 12.18 2.37 -17.51
N SER A 177 12.96 1.67 -16.70
CA SER A 177 14.33 1.28 -16.99
C SER A 177 14.52 -0.22 -17.31
N SER A 178 13.45 -1.01 -17.36
CA SER A 178 13.50 -2.43 -17.73
C SER A 178 12.15 -2.93 -18.23
N LEU A 179 12.17 -4.05 -18.96
CA LEU A 179 10.95 -4.72 -19.44
C LEU A 179 9.99 -5.07 -18.29
N ARG A 180 10.52 -5.51 -17.13
CA ARG A 180 9.68 -5.83 -15.97
C ARG A 180 8.92 -4.60 -15.45
N LEU A 181 9.53 -3.42 -15.49
CA LEU A 181 8.87 -2.18 -15.06
C LEU A 181 7.71 -1.76 -15.96
N CYS A 182 7.68 -2.19 -17.21
CA CYS A 182 6.52 -2.00 -18.09
C CYS A 182 5.24 -2.69 -17.57
N SER A 183 5.39 -3.65 -16.64
CA SER A 183 4.27 -4.37 -16.02
C SER A 183 4.04 -4.00 -14.56
N THR A 184 5.08 -3.50 -13.85
CA THR A 184 5.04 -3.41 -12.38
C THR A 184 5.19 -2.01 -11.82
N LEU A 185 5.70 -1.04 -12.59
CA LEU A 185 5.97 0.30 -12.04
C LEU A 185 4.67 0.98 -11.62
N LEU A 186 4.63 1.45 -10.38
CA LEU A 186 3.64 2.41 -9.88
C LEU A 186 4.34 3.76 -9.73
N THR A 187 3.96 4.72 -10.54
CA THR A 187 4.53 6.07 -10.48
C THR A 187 4.00 6.85 -9.28
N PRO A 188 4.70 7.91 -8.81
CA PRO A 188 4.21 8.72 -7.69
C PRO A 188 2.82 9.30 -7.92
N ARG A 189 2.54 9.82 -9.13
CA ARG A 189 1.24 10.39 -9.49
C ARG A 189 0.10 9.37 -9.38
N ASP A 190 0.31 8.21 -9.93
CA ASP A 190 -0.67 7.13 -9.94
C ASP A 190 -0.84 6.49 -8.55
N ALA A 191 0.23 6.45 -7.74
CA ALA A 191 0.15 6.04 -6.34
C ALA A 191 -0.74 7.00 -5.53
N VAL A 192 -0.55 8.31 -5.67
CA VAL A 192 -1.38 9.34 -5.01
C VAL A 192 -2.84 9.17 -5.35
N GLN A 193 -3.16 8.91 -6.63
CA GLN A 193 -4.54 8.65 -7.07
C GLN A 193 -5.09 7.36 -6.45
N LEU A 194 -4.38 6.23 -6.62
CA LEU A 194 -4.86 4.90 -6.21
C LEU A 194 -5.09 4.81 -4.70
N PHE A 195 -4.14 5.25 -3.88
CA PHE A 195 -4.28 5.25 -2.43
C PHE A 195 -5.37 6.22 -1.96
N GLY A 196 -5.48 7.39 -2.59
CA GLY A 196 -6.56 8.33 -2.30
C GLY A 196 -7.95 7.76 -2.59
N LEU A 197 -8.12 7.08 -3.71
CA LEU A 197 -9.37 6.39 -4.05
C LEU A 197 -9.69 5.26 -3.07
N ALA A 198 -8.66 4.53 -2.58
CA ALA A 198 -8.86 3.51 -1.55
C ALA A 198 -9.33 4.10 -0.22
N ILE A 199 -8.82 5.29 0.18
CA ILE A 199 -9.31 6.02 1.36
C ILE A 199 -10.79 6.39 1.19
N GLU A 200 -11.19 6.87 0.02
CA GLU A 200 -12.54 7.33 -0.29
C GLU A 200 -13.52 6.21 -0.63
N TYR A 201 -13.05 4.97 -0.77
CA TYR A 201 -13.87 3.84 -1.18
C TYR A 201 -14.97 3.50 -0.17
N GLU A 202 -16.24 3.56 -0.63
CA GLU A 202 -17.44 3.20 0.12
C GLU A 202 -18.26 2.10 -0.58
N GLY A 203 -17.62 1.36 -1.49
CA GLY A 203 -18.27 0.27 -2.22
C GLY A 203 -18.63 -0.94 -1.34
N PRO A 204 -19.18 -2.01 -1.94
CA PRO A 204 -19.78 -3.13 -1.19
C PRO A 204 -18.76 -4.01 -0.47
N HIS A 205 -17.48 -3.99 -0.88
CA HIS A 205 -16.48 -4.90 -0.34
C HIS A 205 -15.86 -4.35 0.95
N LYS A 206 -16.06 -5.04 2.08
CA LYS A 206 -15.37 -4.73 3.33
C LYS A 206 -13.90 -5.15 3.32
N PHE A 207 -13.56 -6.24 2.64
CA PHE A 207 -12.20 -6.68 2.39
C PHE A 207 -11.92 -6.67 0.89
N PHE A 208 -10.89 -5.97 0.46
CA PHE A 208 -10.56 -5.85 -0.96
C PHE A 208 -9.04 -5.85 -1.19
N ILE A 209 -8.60 -6.56 -2.23
CA ILE A 209 -7.20 -6.59 -2.66
C ILE A 209 -7.11 -6.16 -4.11
N THR A 210 -6.17 -5.29 -4.44
CA THR A 210 -5.83 -4.93 -5.82
C THR A 210 -4.31 -4.81 -5.99
N TYR A 211 -3.84 -4.99 -7.23
CA TYR A 211 -2.48 -4.59 -7.56
C TYR A 211 -2.40 -3.09 -7.82
N GLY A 212 -1.26 -2.50 -7.41
CA GLY A 212 -0.89 -1.12 -7.68
C GLY A 212 0.21 -1.07 -8.74
N ALA A 213 -0.15 -0.73 -9.96
CA ALA A 213 0.74 -0.37 -11.05
C ALA A 213 0.12 0.77 -11.86
N SER A 214 0.96 1.54 -12.55
CA SER A 214 0.54 2.51 -13.56
C SER A 214 -0.03 1.79 -14.78
N ASN A 215 -0.47 2.50 -15.82
CA ASN A 215 -1.10 1.86 -16.97
C ASN A 215 -0.13 0.87 -17.65
N ASN A 216 -0.34 -0.40 -17.37
CA ASN A 216 0.43 -1.53 -17.88
C ASN A 216 -0.26 -2.28 -19.04
N ILE A 217 -1.21 -1.63 -19.72
CA ILE A 217 -1.95 -2.16 -20.85
C ILE A 217 -1.59 -1.32 -22.09
N ASP A 218 -1.24 -1.98 -23.20
CA ASP A 218 -0.96 -1.36 -24.50
C ASP A 218 -1.49 -2.24 -25.63
N GLY A 219 -2.57 -1.81 -26.28
CA GLY A 219 -3.29 -2.62 -27.26
C GLY A 219 -3.75 -3.95 -26.66
N ASP A 220 -3.32 -5.06 -27.28
CA ASP A 220 -3.61 -6.42 -26.80
C ASP A 220 -2.64 -6.89 -25.69
N HIS A 221 -1.57 -6.13 -25.45
CA HIS A 221 -0.61 -6.45 -24.41
C HIS A 221 -1.13 -6.04 -23.04
N ARG A 222 -1.08 -6.97 -22.09
CA ARG A 222 -1.33 -6.71 -20.67
C ARG A 222 -0.08 -7.04 -19.88
N GLY A 223 0.30 -6.15 -18.98
CA GLY A 223 1.29 -6.45 -17.96
C GLY A 223 0.82 -7.62 -17.06
N PHE A 224 1.76 -8.32 -16.46
CA PHE A 224 1.42 -9.49 -15.66
C PHE A 224 0.73 -9.17 -14.30
N LEU A 225 0.71 -7.91 -13.85
CA LEU A 225 -0.11 -7.49 -12.71
C LEU A 225 -1.49 -7.04 -13.21
N ASP A 226 -2.54 -7.75 -12.80
CA ASP A 226 -3.91 -7.36 -13.13
C ASP A 226 -4.38 -6.19 -12.26
N ILE A 227 -4.41 -4.99 -12.82
CA ILE A 227 -4.91 -3.76 -12.17
C ILE A 227 -6.42 -3.55 -12.35
N SER A 228 -7.09 -4.42 -13.11
CA SER A 228 -8.52 -4.26 -13.43
C SER A 228 -9.44 -4.22 -12.22
N PRO A 229 -9.16 -4.91 -11.08
CA PRO A 229 -9.97 -4.76 -9.88
C PRO A 229 -9.98 -3.33 -9.33
N GLY A 230 -8.83 -2.67 -9.28
CA GLY A 230 -8.74 -1.27 -8.84
C GLY A 230 -9.44 -0.29 -9.79
N ILE A 231 -9.33 -0.54 -11.11
CA ILE A 231 -10.05 0.24 -12.12
C ILE A 231 -11.56 0.10 -11.92
N LYS A 232 -12.05 -1.12 -11.79
CA LYS A 232 -13.48 -1.41 -11.67
C LYS A 232 -14.10 -0.91 -10.37
N GLU A 233 -13.45 -1.18 -9.24
CA GLU A 233 -14.04 -0.93 -7.91
C GLU A 233 -13.77 0.48 -7.39
N PHE A 234 -12.60 1.06 -7.67
CA PHE A 234 -12.22 2.40 -7.19
C PHE A 234 -12.41 3.48 -8.25
N GLY A 235 -12.61 3.11 -9.52
CA GLY A 235 -12.54 4.08 -10.62
C GLY A 235 -11.10 4.54 -10.88
N TYR A 236 -10.09 3.72 -10.53
CA TYR A 236 -8.69 4.04 -10.76
C TYR A 236 -8.41 4.26 -12.25
N GLN A 237 -7.85 5.40 -12.58
CA GLN A 237 -7.49 5.79 -13.94
C GLN A 237 -5.99 6.12 -13.99
N PRO A 238 -5.12 5.12 -14.15
CA PRO A 238 -3.69 5.35 -14.21
C PRO A 238 -3.33 6.29 -15.37
N GLN A 239 -2.54 7.30 -15.09
CA GLN A 239 -2.22 8.37 -16.04
C GLN A 239 -0.86 8.16 -16.72
N ASP A 240 0.05 7.40 -16.09
CA ASP A 240 1.36 7.12 -16.64
C ASP A 240 1.35 5.79 -17.39
N HIS A 241 1.64 5.85 -18.69
CA HIS A 241 1.52 4.72 -19.61
C HIS A 241 2.84 3.94 -19.69
N ILE A 242 3.10 3.09 -18.69
CA ILE A 242 4.36 2.34 -18.58
C ILE A 242 4.50 1.23 -19.62
N ALA A 243 3.41 0.63 -20.08
CA ALA A 243 3.43 -0.41 -21.10
C ALA A 243 3.91 0.10 -22.47
N ALA A 244 3.65 1.36 -22.80
CA ALA A 244 4.08 1.97 -24.06
C ALA A 244 5.62 2.03 -24.21
N GLU A 245 6.36 2.02 -23.08
CA GLU A 245 7.83 2.02 -23.10
C GLU A 245 8.44 0.66 -23.45
N ARG A 246 7.62 -0.39 -23.59
CA ARG A 246 8.06 -1.76 -23.83
C ARG A 246 8.93 -1.91 -25.08
N HIS A 247 8.66 -1.14 -26.14
CA HIS A 247 9.41 -1.16 -27.38
C HIS A 247 10.90 -0.84 -27.21
N ARG A 248 11.28 -0.18 -26.11
CA ARG A 248 12.69 0.15 -25.78
C ARG A 248 13.51 -1.05 -25.33
N PHE A 249 12.86 -2.18 -25.00
CA PHE A 249 13.48 -3.37 -24.38
C PHE A 249 13.27 -4.64 -25.22
N GLN A 250 12.69 -4.53 -26.40
CA GLN A 250 12.53 -5.58 -27.41
C GLN A 250 13.59 -5.43 -28.50
#